data_99acba51b28459e3c45276b1aaccca6a
#
_entry.id   99acba51b28459e3c45276b1aaccca6a
#
_cell.length_a   1.000
_cell.length_b   1.000
_cell.length_c   1.000
_cell.angle_alpha   90.00
_cell.angle_beta   90.00
_cell.angle_gamma   90.00
#
_symmetry.space_group_name_H-M   'P 1'
#
loop_
_entity.id
_entity.type
_entity.pdbx_description
1 polymer ?
#
loop_
_entity_poly.entity_id
_entity_poly.type
_entity_poly.pdbx_seq_one_letter_code
_entity_poly.pdbx_strand_id
1 'polypeptide(L)' 'MVVEAKFESDQGLEGIVRIAEINIENEDGKKEYALEKEVWNKLSDKEYNTNTDEWEKECKLDISRIVGCNIEDVTVY' A
#
# COMPACT_ATOMS: atom_id res chain seq x y z
N MET A 1 -3.92 12.79 6.97
CA MET A 1 -2.86 12.09 6.21
C MET A 1 -3.48 11.42 5.00
N VAL A 2 -2.85 11.54 3.85
CA VAL A 2 -3.29 10.89 2.61
C VAL A 2 -2.27 9.82 2.26
N VAL A 3 -2.73 8.59 2.09
CA VAL A 3 -1.87 7.46 1.71
C VAL A 3 -2.45 6.80 0.48
N GLU A 4 -1.68 6.80 -0.61
CA GLU A 4 -2.09 6.22 -1.88
C GLU A 4 -1.11 5.14 -2.28
N ALA A 5 -1.61 3.93 -2.48
CA ALA A 5 -0.80 2.79 -2.88
C ALA A 5 -1.28 2.25 -4.21
N LYS A 6 -0.38 2.20 -5.18
CA LYS A 6 -0.66 1.63 -6.49
C LYS A 6 -0.07 0.24 -6.56
N PHE A 7 -0.87 -0.70 -7.03
CA PHE A 7 -0.45 -2.09 -7.20
C PHE A 7 -0.43 -2.45 -8.67
N GLU A 8 0.42 -3.39 -9.02
CA GLU A 8 0.50 -3.91 -10.38
C GLU A 8 0.53 -5.44 -10.36
N SER A 9 0.07 -6.03 -11.46
CA SER A 9 0.08 -7.48 -11.62
C SER A 9 1.51 -7.99 -11.75
N ASP A 10 1.80 -9.09 -11.06
CA ASP A 10 3.06 -9.78 -11.21
C ASP A 10 3.03 -10.56 -12.53
N GLN A 11 4.02 -10.31 -13.39
CA GLN A 11 4.09 -10.96 -14.69
C GLN A 11 4.21 -12.48 -14.55
N GLY A 12 3.30 -13.20 -15.21
CA GLY A 12 3.29 -14.63 -15.22
C GLY A 12 2.52 -15.28 -14.07
N LEU A 13 2.02 -14.47 -13.10
CA LEU A 13 1.22 -14.98 -11.99
C LEU A 13 -0.15 -14.33 -11.99
N GLU A 14 -1.13 -15.04 -12.51
CA GLU A 14 -2.50 -14.58 -12.55
C GLU A 14 -3.08 -14.45 -11.14
N GLY A 15 -3.73 -13.30 -10.87
CA GLY A 15 -4.35 -13.06 -9.57
C GLY A 15 -3.41 -12.59 -8.47
N ILE A 16 -2.15 -12.30 -8.79
CA ILE A 16 -1.17 -11.81 -7.82
C ILE A 16 -0.79 -10.37 -8.16
N VAL A 17 -0.81 -9.49 -7.16
CA VAL A 17 -0.38 -8.10 -7.30
C VAL A 17 0.66 -7.76 -6.24
N ARG A 18 1.53 -6.82 -6.58
CA ARG A 18 2.55 -6.26 -5.68
C ARG A 18 2.45 -4.76 -5.71
N ILE A 19 2.92 -4.13 -4.64
CA ILE A 19 2.97 -2.67 -4.58
C ILE A 19 3.94 -2.13 -5.64
N ALA A 20 3.48 -1.17 -6.44
CA ALA A 20 4.28 -0.53 -7.48
C ALA A 20 4.71 0.88 -7.07
N GLU A 21 3.83 1.61 -6.41
CA GLU A 21 4.10 2.96 -5.92
C GLU A 21 3.41 3.19 -4.60
N ILE A 22 4.01 4.04 -3.77
CA ILE A 22 3.43 4.51 -2.53
C ILE A 22 3.62 6.02 -2.44
N ASN A 23 2.56 6.75 -2.12
CA ASN A 23 2.60 8.19 -1.93
C ASN A 23 1.95 8.52 -0.59
N ILE A 24 2.68 9.18 0.29
CA ILE A 24 2.20 9.55 1.62
C ILE A 24 2.40 11.05 1.82
N GLU A 25 1.30 11.75 2.12
CA GLU A 25 1.33 13.17 2.42
C GLU A 25 0.75 13.41 3.81
N ASN A 26 1.38 14.32 4.57
CA ASN A 26 0.86 14.71 5.87
C ASN A 26 -0.27 15.72 5.72
N GLU A 27 -0.81 16.20 6.84
CA GLU A 27 -1.94 17.14 6.86
C GLU A 27 -1.59 18.49 6.23
N ASP A 28 -0.31 18.85 6.19
CA ASP A 28 0.17 20.06 5.55
C ASP A 28 0.39 19.92 4.04
N GLY A 29 0.09 18.74 3.50
CA GLY A 29 0.30 18.43 2.09
C GLY A 29 1.75 18.12 1.73
N LYS A 30 2.60 17.93 2.73
CA LYS A 30 4.01 17.61 2.51
C LYS A 30 4.23 16.11 2.44
N LYS A 31 5.10 15.71 1.54
CA LYS A 31 5.43 14.33 1.31
C LYS A 31 6.25 13.74 2.46
N GLU A 32 5.84 12.55 2.90
CA GLU A 32 6.49 11.82 4.00
C GLU A 32 7.40 10.72 3.43
N TYR A 33 8.58 11.11 2.94
CA TYR A 33 9.51 10.20 2.27
C TYR A 33 9.98 9.05 3.16
N ALA A 34 10.21 9.31 4.43
CA ALA A 34 10.67 8.28 5.37
C ALA A 34 9.62 7.18 5.55
N LEU A 35 8.34 7.56 5.63
CA LEU A 35 7.25 6.61 5.74
C LEU A 35 7.04 5.82 4.45
N GLU A 36 7.16 6.48 3.30
CA GLU A 36 7.08 5.83 2.00
C GLU A 36 8.15 4.75 1.87
N LYS A 37 9.38 5.08 2.27
CA LYS A 37 10.49 4.14 2.24
C LYS A 37 10.27 2.96 3.18
N GLU A 38 9.73 3.21 4.35
CA GLU A 38 9.43 2.16 5.32
C GLU A 38 8.37 1.18 4.78
N VAL A 39 7.29 1.69 4.21
CA VAL A 39 6.27 0.87 3.58
C VAL A 39 6.87 0.04 2.45
N TRP A 40 7.64 0.69 1.58
CA TRP A 40 8.29 0.02 0.45
C TRP A 40 9.20 -1.12 0.94
N ASN A 41 10.05 -0.85 1.92
CA ASN A 41 10.99 -1.86 2.44
C ASN A 41 10.28 -3.07 3.04
N LYS A 42 9.12 -2.86 3.66
CA LYS A 42 8.37 -3.93 4.32
C LYS A 42 7.42 -4.68 3.40
N LEU A 43 6.87 -4.01 2.39
CA LEU A 43 5.79 -4.56 1.57
C LEU A 43 6.13 -4.79 0.10
N SER A 44 7.28 -4.32 -0.39
CA SER A 44 7.60 -4.44 -1.81
C SER A 44 7.68 -5.89 -2.31
N ASP A 45 8.07 -6.81 -1.44
CA ASP A 45 8.16 -8.23 -1.78
C ASP A 45 6.89 -9.04 -1.45
N LYS A 46 5.91 -8.40 -0.82
CA LYS A 46 4.68 -9.08 -0.43
C LYS A 46 3.74 -9.21 -1.61
N GLU A 47 3.23 -10.41 -1.82
CA GLU A 47 2.24 -10.70 -2.85
C GLU A 47 0.85 -10.70 -2.23
N TYR A 48 -0.12 -10.09 -2.94
CA TYR A 48 -1.52 -10.10 -2.53
C TYR A 48 -2.33 -10.85 -3.59
N ASN A 49 -3.28 -11.66 -3.14
CA ASN A 49 -4.09 -12.49 -4.01
C ASN A 49 -5.42 -11.79 -4.33
N THR A 50 -5.58 -11.33 -5.56
CA THR A 50 -6.78 -10.61 -6.01
C THR A 50 -7.99 -11.52 -6.19
N ASN A 51 -7.81 -12.84 -6.10
CA ASN A 51 -8.93 -13.79 -6.17
C ASN A 51 -9.73 -13.84 -4.87
N THR A 52 -9.26 -13.17 -3.82
CA THR A 52 -9.99 -13.04 -2.56
C THR A 52 -10.57 -11.64 -2.47
N ASP A 53 -11.77 -11.51 -1.90
CA ASP A 53 -12.42 -10.20 -1.72
C ASP A 53 -11.72 -9.36 -0.64
N GLU A 54 -10.82 -9.98 0.12
CA GLU A 54 -10.16 -9.36 1.28
C GLU A 54 -8.81 -8.74 0.99
N TRP A 55 -8.29 -8.86 -0.24
CA TRP A 55 -6.92 -8.41 -0.53
C TRP A 55 -6.72 -6.91 -0.35
N GLU A 56 -7.69 -6.10 -0.76
CA GLU A 56 -7.59 -4.63 -0.59
C GLU A 56 -7.60 -4.25 0.89
N LYS A 57 -8.43 -4.91 1.67
CA LYS A 57 -8.50 -4.69 3.10
C LYS A 57 -7.18 -5.10 3.78
N GLU A 58 -6.61 -6.22 3.37
CA GLU A 58 -5.32 -6.67 3.87
C GLU A 58 -4.22 -5.65 3.57
N CYS A 59 -4.17 -5.14 2.32
CA CYS A 59 -3.23 -4.10 1.93
C CYS A 59 -3.38 -2.85 2.80
N LYS A 60 -4.60 -2.38 2.96
CA LYS A 60 -4.88 -1.18 3.75
C LYS A 60 -4.48 -1.36 5.22
N LEU A 61 -4.75 -2.53 5.79
CA LEU A 61 -4.36 -2.84 7.16
C LEU A 61 -2.84 -2.86 7.33
N ASP A 62 -2.14 -3.51 6.42
CA ASP A 62 -0.68 -3.59 6.46
C ASP A 62 -0.06 -2.19 6.39
N ILE A 63 -0.51 -1.38 5.45
CA ILE A 63 -0.01 -0.02 5.27
C ILE A 63 -0.34 0.85 6.49
N SER A 64 -1.58 0.78 6.98
CA SER A 64 -2.00 1.58 8.13
C SER A 64 -1.20 1.27 9.39
N ARG A 65 -0.83 0.01 9.59
CA ARG A 65 0.00 -0.42 10.73
C ARG A 65 1.42 0.12 10.65
N ILE A 66 1.98 0.15 9.45
CA ILE A 66 3.34 0.68 9.23
C ILE A 66 3.37 2.19 9.42
N VAL A 67 2.40 2.87 8.83
CA VAL A 67 2.34 4.34 8.82
C VAL A 67 1.79 4.90 10.13
N GLY A 68 0.92 4.15 10.82
CA GLY A 68 0.26 4.61 12.03
C GLY A 68 -0.95 5.50 11.75
N CYS A 69 -1.62 5.29 10.63
CA CYS A 69 -2.82 6.05 10.25
C CYS A 69 -4.07 5.17 10.30
N ASN A 70 -5.23 5.78 10.09
CA ASN A 70 -6.49 5.05 9.97
C ASN A 70 -6.55 4.32 8.63
N ILE A 71 -7.17 3.17 8.61
CA ILE A 71 -7.35 2.38 7.38
C ILE A 71 -8.10 3.18 6.31
N GLU A 72 -8.99 4.08 6.74
CA GLU A 72 -9.78 4.93 5.85
C GLU A 72 -8.95 5.95 5.08
N ASP A 73 -7.75 6.27 5.59
CA ASP A 73 -6.83 7.21 4.95
C ASP A 73 -6.04 6.55 3.81
N VAL A 74 -6.14 5.23 3.68
CA VAL A 74 -5.39 4.48 2.67
C VAL A 74 -6.27 4.18 1.47
N THR A 75 -5.80 4.60 0.29
CA THR A 75 -6.44 4.29 -0.99
C THR A 75 -5.56 3.31 -1.76
N VAL A 76 -6.16 2.27 -2.29
CA VAL A 76 -5.49 1.23 -3.09
C VAL A 76 -6.02 1.28 -4.52
N TYR A 77 -5.11 1.27 -5.49
CA TYR A 77 -5.43 1.29 -6.92
C TYR A 77 -5.10 -0.03 -7.60
#